data_9308241c59473fc5b7bc2de31c9560d6
#
_entry.id   9308241c59473fc5b7bc2de31c9560d6
#
_cell.length_a   1.000
_cell.length_b   1.000
_cell.length_c   1.000
_cell.angle_alpha   90.00
_cell.angle_beta   90.00
_cell.angle_gamma   90.00
#
_symmetry.space_group_name_H-M   'P 1'
#
loop_
_entity.id
_entity.type
_entity.pdbx_description
1 polymer ?
#
loop_
_entity_poly.entity_id
_entity_poly.type
_entity_poly.pdbx_seq_one_letter_code
_entity_poly.pdbx_strand_id
1 'polypeptide(L)' 'MRTEEIPIGSNWRHFKGSIMEVINIAKNSETLEDMVVYKHDNKLWVRPISSFLSTEDITTRSDNVTGQKYRFERIG' A
#
# COMPACT_ATOMS: atom_id res chain seq x y z
N MET A 1 7.67 4.59 12.58
CA MET A 1 6.81 3.65 11.84
C MET A 1 5.45 4.30 11.63
N ARG A 2 4.89 4.17 10.43
CA ARG A 2 3.55 4.67 10.17
C ARG A 2 2.55 3.80 10.89
N THR A 3 1.58 4.43 11.56
CA THR A 3 0.55 3.74 12.35
C THR A 3 -0.84 3.92 11.75
N GLU A 4 -0.91 4.28 10.48
CA GLU A 4 -2.19 4.48 9.80
C GLU A 4 -3.00 3.19 9.77
N GLU A 5 -4.30 3.33 9.94
CA GLU A 5 -5.22 2.22 9.71
C GLU A 5 -5.36 1.97 8.21
N ILE A 6 -5.63 0.72 7.85
CA ILE A 6 -5.88 0.30 6.48
C ILE A 6 -7.29 -0.30 6.42
N PRO A 7 -8.33 0.55 6.37
CA PRO A 7 -9.71 0.05 6.35
C PRO A 7 -10.01 -0.73 5.08
N ILE A 8 -10.81 -1.78 5.20
CA ILE A 8 -11.35 -2.50 4.04
C ILE A 8 -12.17 -1.51 3.20
N GLY A 9 -11.94 -1.52 1.90
CA GLY A 9 -12.59 -0.60 0.96
C GLY A 9 -11.90 0.75 0.79
N SER A 10 -10.83 1.01 1.56
CA SER A 10 -10.07 2.26 1.40
C SER A 10 -9.28 2.25 0.10
N ASN A 11 -9.05 3.45 -0.44
CA ASN A 11 -8.29 3.64 -1.67
C ASN A 11 -6.94 4.28 -1.35
N TRP A 12 -5.91 3.77 -2.00
CA TRP A 12 -4.53 4.20 -1.80
C TRP A 12 -3.89 4.49 -3.15
N ARG A 13 -2.93 5.39 -3.16
CA ARG A 13 -2.20 5.76 -4.38
C ARG A 13 -0.74 5.36 -4.23
N HIS A 14 -0.25 4.62 -5.23
CA HIS A 14 1.16 4.32 -5.37
C HIS A 14 1.89 5.53 -5.98
N PHE A 15 3.15 5.74 -5.62
CA PHE A 15 3.92 6.90 -6.09
C PHE A 15 4.10 6.93 -7.62
N LYS A 16 3.87 5.82 -8.30
CA LYS A 16 3.88 5.77 -9.78
C LYS A 16 2.53 6.11 -10.39
N GLY A 17 1.54 6.52 -9.58
CA GLY A 17 0.24 6.99 -10.01
C GLY A 17 -0.90 5.99 -9.95
N SER A 18 -0.61 4.71 -9.71
CA SER A 18 -1.64 3.66 -9.65
C SER A 18 -2.52 3.81 -8.42
N ILE A 19 -3.82 3.56 -8.59
CA ILE A 19 -4.79 3.55 -7.50
C ILE A 19 -5.14 2.11 -7.16
N MET A 20 -5.22 1.81 -5.88
CA MET A 20 -5.52 0.47 -5.35
C MET A 20 -6.65 0.53 -4.36
N GLU A 21 -7.47 -0.51 -4.37
CA GLU A 21 -8.54 -0.68 -3.37
C GLU A 21 -8.16 -1.80 -2.40
N VAL A 22 -8.21 -1.53 -1.11
CA VAL A 22 -7.97 -2.54 -0.08
C VAL A 22 -9.18 -3.47 0.00
N ILE A 23 -8.95 -4.76 -0.21
CA ILE A 23 -10.00 -5.78 -0.20
C ILE A 23 -10.12 -6.41 1.18
N ASN A 24 -9.00 -6.72 1.81
CA ASN A 24 -8.98 -7.36 3.12
C ASN A 24 -7.57 -7.34 3.72
N ILE A 25 -7.49 -7.75 4.98
CA ILE A 25 -6.22 -8.05 5.66
C ILE A 25 -6.21 -9.56 5.93
N ALA A 26 -5.13 -10.22 5.57
CA ALA A 26 -4.99 -11.66 5.71
C ALA A 26 -3.66 -12.01 6.38
N LYS A 27 -3.54 -13.22 6.90
CA LYS A 27 -2.28 -13.73 7.47
C LYS A 27 -1.47 -14.46 6.41
N ASN A 28 -0.16 -14.24 6.42
CA ASN A 28 0.75 -15.13 5.72
C ASN A 28 0.81 -16.45 6.51
N SER A 29 0.45 -17.57 5.87
CA SER A 29 0.34 -18.85 6.57
C SER A 29 1.67 -19.38 7.10
N GLU A 30 2.79 -18.94 6.54
CA GLU A 30 4.12 -19.38 6.95
C GLU A 30 4.72 -18.49 8.03
N THR A 31 4.62 -17.18 7.87
CA THR A 31 5.25 -16.20 8.77
C THR A 31 4.31 -15.64 9.81
N LEU A 32 2.99 -15.83 9.65
CA LEU A 32 1.92 -15.23 10.47
C LEU A 32 1.91 -13.70 10.41
N GLU A 33 2.56 -13.15 9.42
CA GLU A 33 2.60 -11.71 9.19
C GLU A 33 1.27 -11.22 8.61
N ASP A 34 0.82 -10.03 9.03
CA ASP A 34 -0.38 -9.43 8.45
C ASP A 34 -0.07 -8.90 7.06
N MET A 35 -0.92 -9.27 6.10
CA MET A 35 -0.78 -8.92 4.69
C MET A 35 -1.96 -8.07 4.25
N VAL A 36 -1.71 -7.04 3.47
CA VAL A 36 -2.76 -6.27 2.80
C VAL A 36 -3.10 -6.96 1.48
N VAL A 37 -4.37 -7.33 1.32
CA VAL A 37 -4.90 -7.83 0.05
C VAL A 37 -5.55 -6.64 -0.65
N TYR A 38 -5.07 -6.30 -1.83
CA TYR A 38 -5.56 -5.14 -2.56
C TYR A 38 -5.78 -5.47 -4.03
N LYS A 39 -6.68 -4.70 -4.65
CA LYS A 39 -6.99 -4.84 -6.08
C LYS A 39 -6.34 -3.72 -6.86
N HIS A 40 -5.64 -4.10 -7.92
CA HIS A 40 -5.02 -3.17 -8.85
C HIS A 40 -5.01 -3.82 -10.24
N ASP A 41 -5.43 -3.07 -11.24
CA ASP A 41 -5.44 -3.53 -12.65
C ASP A 41 -6.22 -4.86 -12.82
N ASN A 42 -7.40 -4.94 -12.19
CA ASN A 42 -8.28 -6.12 -12.21
C ASN A 42 -7.66 -7.40 -11.62
N LYS A 43 -6.59 -7.27 -10.86
CA LYS A 43 -5.92 -8.41 -10.21
C LYS A 43 -5.83 -8.18 -8.71
N LEU A 44 -5.82 -9.27 -7.95
CA LEU A 44 -5.58 -9.23 -6.52
C LEU A 44 -4.10 -9.43 -6.24
N TRP A 45 -3.59 -8.61 -5.34
CA TRP A 45 -2.20 -8.62 -4.91
C TRP A 45 -2.14 -8.68 -3.40
N VAL A 46 -1.05 -9.17 -2.87
CA VAL A 46 -0.78 -9.15 -1.42
C VAL A 46 0.58 -8.52 -1.15
N ARG A 47 0.68 -7.85 -0.01
CA ARG A 47 1.92 -7.20 0.42
C ARG A 47 1.91 -7.13 1.94
N PRO A 48 3.05 -7.36 2.62
CA PRO A 48 3.11 -7.16 4.07
C PRO A 48 2.70 -5.74 4.46
N ILE A 49 2.03 -5.58 5.60
CA ILE A 49 1.64 -4.26 6.10
C ILE A 49 2.88 -3.38 6.24
N SER A 50 3.99 -3.92 6.74
CA SER A 50 5.24 -3.18 6.87
C SER A 50 5.73 -2.58 5.55
N SER A 51 5.54 -3.29 4.46
CA SER A 51 5.86 -2.81 3.12
C SER A 51 4.84 -1.80 2.62
N PHE A 52 3.55 -2.03 2.88
CA PHE A 52 2.47 -1.14 2.46
C PHE A 52 2.57 0.23 3.17
N LEU A 53 2.94 0.21 4.46
CA LEU A 53 3.14 1.41 5.25
C LEU A 53 4.64 1.78 5.36
N SER A 54 5.42 1.52 4.32
CA SER A 54 6.84 1.86 4.29
C SER A 54 7.05 3.33 4.61
N THR A 55 8.03 3.61 5.48
CA THR A 55 8.40 4.96 5.87
C THR A 55 9.56 5.52 5.05
N GLU A 56 10.02 4.78 4.06
CA GLU A 56 11.04 5.28 3.14
C GLU A 56 10.54 6.54 2.45
N ASP A 57 11.31 7.61 2.54
CA ASP A 57 11.00 8.86 1.85
C ASP A 57 11.39 8.72 0.38
N ILE A 58 10.39 8.73 -0.49
CA ILE A 58 10.60 8.55 -1.93
C ILE A 58 10.42 9.84 -2.72
N THR A 59 10.37 10.99 -2.03
CA THR A 59 10.10 12.30 -2.64
C THR A 59 11.06 12.61 -3.79
N THR A 60 12.32 12.22 -3.66
CA THR A 60 13.37 12.54 -4.64
C THR A 60 13.58 11.45 -5.70
N ARG A 61 12.80 10.37 -5.67
CA ARG A 61 12.94 9.32 -6.70
C ARG A 61 12.47 9.86 -8.06
N SER A 62 13.23 9.53 -9.10
CA SER A 62 12.95 9.99 -10.46
C SER A 62 11.65 9.39 -11.01
N ASP A 63 11.23 8.21 -10.52
CA ASP A 63 10.00 7.55 -10.93
C ASP A 63 8.78 7.94 -10.09
N ASN A 64 8.94 8.88 -9.14
CA ASN A 64 7.84 9.43 -8.37
C ASN A 64 7.09 10.48 -9.22
N VAL A 65 5.91 10.11 -9.71
CA VAL A 65 5.12 10.99 -10.58
C VAL A 65 4.01 11.73 -9.83
N THR A 66 3.79 11.43 -8.55
CA THR A 66 2.70 12.02 -7.75
C THR A 66 3.17 13.09 -6.78
N GLY A 67 4.47 13.15 -6.50
CA GLY A 67 5.02 14.03 -5.47
C GLY A 67 4.83 13.51 -4.06
N GLN A 68 4.43 12.25 -3.89
CA GLN A 68 4.21 11.65 -2.58
C GLN A 68 5.50 11.50 -1.80
N LYS A 69 5.39 11.52 -0.46
CA LYS A 69 6.50 11.25 0.43
C LYS A 69 6.71 9.75 0.62
N TYR A 70 5.62 8.99 0.70
CA TYR A 70 5.65 7.55 0.98
C TYR A 70 5.20 6.76 -0.25
N ARG A 71 5.62 5.50 -0.30
CA ARG A 71 5.33 4.60 -1.42
C ARG A 71 3.83 4.44 -1.66
N PHE A 72 3.04 4.36 -0.59
CA PHE A 72 1.58 4.31 -0.66
C PHE A 72 0.99 5.36 0.26
N GLU A 73 0.01 6.12 -0.23
CA GLU A 73 -0.71 7.12 0.56
C GLU A 73 -2.20 6.99 0.33
N ARG A 74 -2.95 7.06 1.43
CA ARG A 74 -4.41 6.93 1.38
C ARG A 74 -5.04 8.15 0.73
N ILE A 75 -6.02 7.92 -0.16
CA ILE A 75 -6.75 8.98 -0.84
C ILE A 75 -8.27 8.89 -0.65
N GLY A 76 -8.77 7.81 -0.09
CA GLY A 76 -10.23 7.67 0.09
C GLY A 76 -10.69 6.49 0.92
#